data_8111b3b270ffe4b553e088a11e072a4a
#
_entry.id   8111b3b270ffe4b553e088a11e072a4a
#
_cell.length_a   1.000
_cell.length_b   1.000
_cell.length_c   1.000
_cell.angle_alpha   90.00
_cell.angle_beta   90.00
_cell.angle_gamma   90.00
#
_symmetry.space_group_name_H-M   'P 1'
#
loop_
_entity.id
_entity.type
_entity.pdbx_description
1 polymer ?
#
loop_
_entity_poly.entity_id
_entity_poly.type
_entity_poly.pdbx_seq_one_letter_code
_entity_poly.pdbx_strand_id
1 'polypeptide(L)'
;VTTPAPAPTPAVSDIDLSQNEFWALDPAQRHAAFARLRQLDAPPYFADPETPLTTPGQGYYALVKHADVVEASRNPDIFSSARGATSLVDLPPEFNEYFGSMINMDDPRHARLRRIVSRAFTPRMIKKFEDDVQRTAAAIVDDLLATGPCDFVQHVSARLPLKIICEMMGIGQGHFAMVLRNTNTILAGGDPEFLSENMDEAIGQILTAGADMAALVTEIAAERQRVPADDLITALASANVDGEQLTPAELASFFILLVVAGNETTRTALSHALVLLTEHPDQRELLISDFENRISGAVEEIVRYVSPVIWMRRSVTRDAVVNGRQYREGDKVALFYWSGNRDEAVFADPLRFDVTRSPNPHVGFGGTGPHFCLGAHLARREITAMLRELLLRVPTVRATAEPDRLLSSFINGIKHLPCEFDRA
;
A
#
# COMPACT_ATOMS: atom_id res chain seq x y z
N VAL A 1 -3.61 31.87 8.20
CA VAL A 1 -2.93 30.68 8.75
C VAL A 1 -1.45 30.89 8.53
N THR A 2 -0.68 31.14 9.58
CA THR A 2 0.77 31.28 9.52
C THR A 2 1.36 29.92 9.20
N THR A 3 2.07 29.81 8.08
CA THR A 3 2.87 28.61 7.76
C THR A 3 3.78 28.31 8.95
N PRO A 4 3.73 27.11 9.54
CA PRO A 4 4.64 26.76 10.63
C PRO A 4 6.07 26.89 10.17
N ALA A 5 6.96 27.35 11.06
CA ALA A 5 8.38 27.43 10.77
C ALA A 5 8.90 26.04 10.32
N PRO A 6 9.80 25.98 9.33
CA PRO A 6 10.34 24.70 8.90
C PRO A 6 11.01 23.98 10.07
N ALA A 7 10.72 22.69 10.23
CA ALA A 7 11.34 21.88 11.26
C ALA A 7 12.88 21.94 11.10
N PRO A 8 13.63 22.01 12.22
CA PRO A 8 15.08 22.02 12.16
C PRO A 8 15.58 20.75 11.45
N THR A 9 16.57 20.92 10.57
CA THR A 9 17.20 19.79 9.85
C THR A 9 17.97 18.94 10.85
N PRO A 10 17.61 17.66 11.07
CA PRO A 10 18.32 16.80 12.03
C PRO A 10 19.73 16.46 11.54
N ALA A 11 20.65 16.18 12.48
CA ALA A 11 21.93 15.57 12.13
C ALA A 11 21.68 14.13 11.62
N VAL A 12 22.54 13.63 10.73
CA VAL A 12 22.38 12.24 10.22
C VAL A 12 22.47 11.21 11.33
N SER A 13 23.29 11.47 12.37
CA SER A 13 23.42 10.63 13.57
C SER A 13 22.12 10.49 14.38
N ASP A 14 21.18 11.41 14.22
CA ASP A 14 19.94 11.48 14.99
C ASP A 14 18.78 10.81 14.24
N ILE A 15 19.04 10.33 13.02
CA ILE A 15 18.03 9.66 12.18
C ILE A 15 18.23 8.15 12.32
N ASP A 16 17.24 7.48 12.86
CA ASP A 16 17.21 6.02 12.91
C ASP A 16 15.88 5.47 12.38
N LEU A 17 15.90 4.97 11.14
CA LEU A 17 14.73 4.43 10.46
C LEU A 17 14.29 3.05 11.02
N SER A 18 15.07 2.43 11.90
CA SER A 18 14.74 1.16 12.53
C SER A 18 13.82 1.30 13.74
N GLN A 19 13.72 2.51 14.32
CA GLN A 19 13.00 2.78 15.56
C GLN A 19 11.58 3.27 15.31
N ASN A 20 10.62 2.77 16.09
CA ASN A 20 9.22 3.23 16.03
C ASN A 20 9.07 4.71 16.35
N GLU A 21 9.92 5.25 17.22
CA GLU A 21 9.96 6.67 17.60
C GLU A 21 10.15 7.58 16.39
N PHE A 22 10.97 7.16 15.41
CA PHE A 22 11.11 7.90 14.16
C PHE A 22 9.80 7.95 13.38
N TRP A 23 9.07 6.86 13.32
CA TRP A 23 7.81 6.77 12.58
C TRP A 23 6.64 7.47 13.29
N ALA A 24 6.75 7.69 14.59
CA ALA A 24 5.84 8.51 15.38
C ALA A 24 6.06 10.02 15.23
N LEU A 25 7.18 10.47 14.61
CA LEU A 25 7.46 11.88 14.38
C LEU A 25 6.41 12.50 13.44
N ASP A 26 6.23 13.80 13.62
CA ASP A 26 5.44 14.63 12.70
C ASP A 26 5.91 14.48 11.24
N PRO A 27 4.99 14.47 10.26
CA PRO A 27 5.36 14.36 8.85
C PRO A 27 6.42 15.34 8.37
N ALA A 28 6.40 16.60 8.86
CA ALA A 28 7.40 17.60 8.49
C ALA A 28 8.82 17.22 8.99
N GLN A 29 8.91 16.65 10.19
CA GLN A 29 10.19 16.17 10.73
C GLN A 29 10.72 14.97 9.93
N ARG A 30 9.84 14.02 9.59
CA ARG A 30 10.22 12.90 8.71
C ARG A 30 10.67 13.38 7.32
N HIS A 31 9.99 14.38 6.74
CA HIS A 31 10.41 14.99 5.48
C HIS A 31 11.80 15.59 5.55
N ALA A 32 12.10 16.37 6.60
CA ALA A 32 13.41 16.97 6.81
C ALA A 32 14.51 15.91 6.95
N ALA A 33 14.23 14.83 7.70
CA ALA A 33 15.16 13.71 7.85
C ALA A 33 15.46 13.03 6.51
N PHE A 34 14.46 12.64 5.74
CA PHE A 34 14.69 12.01 4.43
C PHE A 34 15.34 12.95 3.43
N ALA A 35 15.03 14.25 3.44
CA ALA A 35 15.73 15.24 2.62
C ALA A 35 17.23 15.27 2.97
N ARG A 36 17.58 15.17 4.25
CA ARG A 36 18.97 15.07 4.69
C ARG A 36 19.64 13.77 4.22
N LEU A 37 18.94 12.64 4.31
CA LEU A 37 19.48 11.35 3.83
C LEU A 37 19.70 11.34 2.31
N ARG A 38 18.84 12.00 1.51
CA ARG A 38 19.03 12.12 0.05
C ARG A 38 20.26 12.94 -0.34
N GLN A 39 20.77 13.82 0.53
CA GLN A 39 21.99 14.60 0.28
C GLN A 39 23.28 13.78 0.45
N LEU A 40 23.21 12.59 1.01
CA LEU A 40 24.37 11.72 1.17
C LEU A 40 24.84 11.19 -0.19
N ASP A 41 26.16 11.04 -0.35
CA ASP A 41 26.76 10.48 -1.58
C ASP A 41 26.43 9.00 -1.76
N ALA A 42 26.23 8.27 -0.65
CA ALA A 42 25.92 6.86 -0.64
C ALA A 42 24.67 6.55 0.19
N PRO A 43 23.92 5.47 -0.11
CA PRO A 43 22.81 5.03 0.70
C PRO A 43 23.23 4.79 2.16
N PRO A 44 22.54 5.41 3.13
CA PRO A 44 22.85 5.21 4.54
C PRO A 44 22.50 3.78 4.98
N TYR A 45 23.24 3.31 6.00
CA TYR A 45 23.05 1.99 6.59
C TYR A 45 22.39 2.13 7.96
N PHE A 46 21.39 1.29 8.24
CA PHE A 46 20.67 1.22 9.51
C PHE A 46 20.71 -0.21 10.05
N ALA A 47 20.66 -0.35 11.36
CA ALA A 47 20.47 -1.65 12.00
C ALA A 47 19.10 -2.25 11.65
N ASP A 48 18.95 -3.55 11.77
CA ASP A 48 17.63 -4.17 11.76
C ASP A 48 16.82 -3.71 12.97
N PRO A 49 15.49 -3.53 12.84
CA PRO A 49 14.63 -3.33 13.99
C PRO A 49 14.78 -4.48 14.99
N GLU A 50 14.88 -4.17 16.27
CA GLU A 50 14.91 -5.20 17.31
C GLU A 50 13.55 -5.89 17.38
N THR A 51 13.54 -7.19 17.19
CA THR A 51 12.35 -8.03 17.33
C THR A 51 12.72 -9.32 18.05
N PRO A 52 11.82 -9.89 18.90
CA PRO A 52 12.08 -11.16 19.57
C PRO A 52 12.19 -12.37 18.62
N LEU A 53 11.69 -12.23 17.40
CA LEU A 53 11.70 -13.29 16.39
C LEU A 53 13.02 -13.42 15.65
N THR A 54 13.91 -12.44 15.78
CA THR A 54 15.10 -12.37 14.95
C THR A 54 16.33 -12.14 15.80
N THR A 55 17.37 -12.91 15.55
CA THR A 55 18.73 -12.52 15.96
C THR A 55 19.03 -11.17 15.29
N PRO A 56 19.70 -10.22 15.98
CA PRO A 56 20.16 -8.99 15.36
C PRO A 56 20.88 -9.32 14.05
N GLY A 57 20.30 -8.88 12.94
CA GLY A 57 20.81 -9.13 11.60
C GLY A 57 21.91 -8.14 11.22
N GLN A 58 22.30 -8.17 9.94
CA GLN A 58 23.33 -7.27 9.43
C GLN A 58 22.83 -5.83 9.18
N GLY A 59 21.53 -5.55 9.38
CA GLY A 59 20.93 -4.28 9.01
C GLY A 59 20.69 -4.15 7.50
N TYR A 60 20.41 -2.93 7.04
CA TYR A 60 20.03 -2.68 5.65
C TYR A 60 20.50 -1.30 5.15
N TYR A 61 20.72 -1.18 3.85
CA TYR A 61 20.93 0.09 3.19
C TYR A 61 19.59 0.71 2.79
N ALA A 62 19.38 1.99 3.13
CA ALA A 62 18.18 2.72 2.75
C ALA A 62 18.37 3.40 1.39
N LEU A 63 17.70 2.90 0.35
CA LEU A 63 17.67 3.52 -0.97
C LEU A 63 16.61 4.63 -0.96
N VAL A 64 17.04 5.85 -0.65
CA VAL A 64 16.17 7.01 -0.44
C VAL A 64 16.03 7.91 -1.68
N LYS A 65 16.91 7.74 -2.68
CA LYS A 65 16.86 8.49 -3.95
C LYS A 65 16.01 7.76 -4.98
N HIS A 66 15.27 8.50 -5.78
CA HIS A 66 14.43 7.95 -6.84
C HIS A 66 15.20 7.05 -7.82
N ALA A 67 16.39 7.50 -8.25
CA ALA A 67 17.23 6.75 -9.19
C ALA A 67 17.62 5.37 -8.63
N ASP A 68 17.99 5.29 -7.34
CA ASP A 68 18.39 4.04 -6.70
C ASP A 68 17.20 3.07 -6.55
N VAL A 69 16.02 3.61 -6.21
CA VAL A 69 14.78 2.84 -6.13
C VAL A 69 14.40 2.24 -7.49
N VAL A 70 14.48 3.03 -8.55
CA VAL A 70 14.17 2.58 -9.92
C VAL A 70 15.19 1.53 -10.39
N GLU A 71 16.47 1.79 -10.15
CA GLU A 71 17.54 0.88 -10.57
C GLU A 71 17.43 -0.48 -9.86
N ALA A 72 17.23 -0.49 -8.53
CA ALA A 72 17.04 -1.73 -7.79
C ALA A 72 15.79 -2.50 -8.23
N SER A 73 14.70 -1.79 -8.59
CA SER A 73 13.47 -2.41 -9.08
C SER A 73 13.63 -3.09 -10.45
N ARG A 74 14.53 -2.57 -11.29
CA ARG A 74 14.80 -3.08 -12.65
C ARG A 74 15.77 -4.24 -12.71
N ASN A 75 16.51 -4.47 -11.64
CA ASN A 75 17.56 -5.48 -11.58
C ASN A 75 17.22 -6.60 -10.57
N PRO A 76 16.14 -7.39 -10.81
CA PRO A 76 15.72 -8.46 -9.91
C PRO A 76 16.77 -9.57 -9.75
N ASP A 77 17.63 -9.78 -10.75
CA ASP A 77 18.74 -10.74 -10.70
C ASP A 77 19.79 -10.39 -9.62
N ILE A 78 19.89 -9.09 -9.28
CA ILE A 78 20.78 -8.60 -8.22
C ILE A 78 19.98 -8.39 -6.94
N PHE A 79 18.80 -7.80 -7.04
CA PHE A 79 17.95 -7.37 -5.92
C PHE A 79 16.71 -8.27 -5.82
N SER A 80 16.89 -9.41 -5.18
CA SER A 80 15.89 -10.47 -4.99
C SER A 80 14.80 -10.08 -4.00
N SER A 81 13.57 -10.51 -4.28
CA SER A 81 12.42 -10.45 -3.37
C SER A 81 12.26 -11.71 -2.52
N ALA A 82 12.90 -12.82 -2.87
CA ALA A 82 12.62 -14.15 -2.33
C ALA A 82 12.92 -14.31 -0.83
N ARG A 83 13.78 -13.45 -0.24
CA ARG A 83 14.06 -13.47 1.20
C ARG A 83 13.11 -12.61 2.04
N GLY A 84 12.02 -12.10 1.42
CA GLY A 84 11.04 -11.23 2.06
C GLY A 84 11.14 -9.78 1.58
N ALA A 85 10.09 -9.31 0.90
CA ALA A 85 10.02 -7.94 0.39
C ALA A 85 9.26 -7.01 1.35
N THR A 86 8.48 -7.55 2.29
CA THR A 86 7.58 -6.81 3.18
C THR A 86 8.06 -6.74 4.62
N SER A 87 9.25 -7.28 4.92
CA SER A 87 9.87 -7.25 6.24
C SER A 87 11.35 -6.84 6.14
N LEU A 88 11.81 -5.92 7.00
CA LEU A 88 13.24 -5.56 7.09
C LEU A 88 14.05 -6.68 7.74
N VAL A 89 13.46 -7.43 8.65
CA VAL A 89 14.08 -8.57 9.30
C VAL A 89 13.87 -9.84 8.47
N ASP A 90 14.79 -10.80 8.61
CA ASP A 90 14.65 -12.10 7.96
C ASP A 90 13.65 -12.94 8.75
N LEU A 91 12.57 -13.32 8.07
CA LEU A 91 11.53 -14.22 8.58
C LEU A 91 11.75 -15.62 8.02
N PRO A 92 11.23 -16.68 8.67
CA PRO A 92 11.23 -18.02 8.10
C PRO A 92 10.63 -18.05 6.69
N PRO A 93 11.22 -18.80 5.74
CA PRO A 93 10.76 -18.84 4.35
C PRO A 93 9.28 -19.18 4.22
N GLU A 94 8.77 -20.10 5.04
CA GLU A 94 7.38 -20.53 5.06
C GLU A 94 6.44 -19.38 5.45
N PHE A 95 6.86 -18.55 6.39
CA PHE A 95 6.12 -17.37 6.82
C PHE A 95 6.08 -16.30 5.72
N ASN A 96 7.23 -16.05 5.08
CA ASN A 96 7.33 -15.13 3.94
C ASN A 96 6.45 -15.57 2.76
N GLU A 97 6.39 -16.85 2.45
CA GLU A 97 5.57 -17.37 1.36
C GLU A 97 4.08 -17.32 1.73
N TYR A 98 3.73 -17.65 2.97
CA TYR A 98 2.35 -17.68 3.44
C TYR A 98 1.69 -16.29 3.40
N PHE A 99 2.37 -15.26 3.89
CA PHE A 99 1.81 -13.90 3.94
C PHE A 99 2.11 -13.07 2.68
N GLY A 100 3.19 -13.34 1.99
CA GLY A 100 3.65 -12.52 0.88
C GLY A 100 3.36 -13.08 -0.51
N SER A 101 3.10 -14.39 -0.64
CA SER A 101 2.87 -15.00 -1.94
C SER A 101 3.90 -14.55 -2.98
N MET A 102 3.45 -14.18 -4.19
CA MET A 102 4.33 -13.78 -5.29
C MET A 102 5.11 -12.49 -5.04
N ILE A 103 4.75 -11.66 -4.05
CA ILE A 103 5.52 -10.45 -3.73
C ILE A 103 6.87 -10.80 -3.10
N ASN A 104 6.96 -11.98 -2.46
CA ASN A 104 8.16 -12.56 -1.86
C ASN A 104 8.75 -13.69 -2.72
N MET A 105 8.67 -13.58 -4.03
CA MET A 105 9.22 -14.56 -4.98
C MET A 105 9.99 -13.86 -6.09
N ASP A 106 10.93 -14.59 -6.68
CA ASP A 106 11.62 -14.24 -7.90
C ASP A 106 11.22 -15.17 -9.04
N ASP A 107 11.63 -14.84 -10.26
CA ASP A 107 11.47 -15.71 -11.41
C ASP A 107 12.29 -17.00 -11.23
N PRO A 108 11.82 -18.16 -11.72
CA PRO A 108 10.61 -18.32 -12.55
C PRO A 108 9.28 -18.43 -11.78
N ARG A 109 9.30 -18.59 -10.45
CA ARG A 109 8.10 -18.81 -9.63
C ARG A 109 7.17 -17.59 -9.67
N HIS A 110 7.73 -16.38 -9.49
CA HIS A 110 6.99 -15.14 -9.59
C HIS A 110 6.28 -15.00 -10.94
N ALA A 111 7.00 -15.15 -12.04
CA ALA A 111 6.45 -15.03 -13.39
C ALA A 111 5.34 -16.06 -13.65
N ARG A 112 5.49 -17.30 -13.14
CA ARG A 112 4.46 -18.35 -13.21
C ARG A 112 3.16 -17.90 -12.51
N LEU A 113 3.24 -17.54 -11.24
CA LEU A 113 2.06 -17.12 -10.47
C LEU A 113 1.42 -15.88 -11.09
N ARG A 114 2.22 -14.87 -11.41
CA ARG A 114 1.73 -13.62 -12.01
C ARG A 114 1.00 -13.87 -13.33
N ARG A 115 1.49 -14.80 -14.18
CA ARG A 115 0.85 -15.18 -15.43
C ARG A 115 -0.50 -15.84 -15.21
N ILE A 116 -0.59 -16.79 -14.25
CA ILE A 116 -1.85 -17.47 -13.90
C ILE A 116 -2.88 -16.45 -13.39
N VAL A 117 -2.47 -15.63 -12.44
CA VAL A 117 -3.32 -14.59 -11.84
C VAL A 117 -3.77 -13.57 -12.89
N SER A 118 -2.86 -13.06 -13.71
CA SER A 118 -3.20 -12.05 -14.73
C SER A 118 -4.20 -12.58 -15.76
N ARG A 119 -4.16 -13.87 -16.10
CA ARG A 119 -5.14 -14.51 -17.00
C ARG A 119 -6.52 -14.67 -16.38
N ALA A 120 -6.62 -14.75 -15.04
CA ALA A 120 -7.90 -14.79 -14.35
C ALA A 120 -8.65 -13.45 -14.45
N PHE A 121 -7.93 -12.32 -14.62
CA PHE A 121 -8.51 -10.99 -14.84
C PHE A 121 -8.92 -10.79 -16.31
N THR A 122 -10.04 -11.36 -16.70
CA THR A 122 -10.56 -11.22 -18.07
C THR A 122 -11.11 -9.81 -18.32
N PRO A 123 -11.17 -9.32 -19.59
CA PRO A 123 -11.79 -8.04 -19.92
C PRO A 123 -13.24 -7.90 -19.41
N ARG A 124 -14.01 -9.00 -19.43
CA ARG A 124 -15.37 -9.02 -18.88
C ARG A 124 -15.38 -8.78 -17.37
N MET A 125 -14.49 -9.42 -16.61
CA MET A 125 -14.38 -9.23 -15.18
C MET A 125 -13.93 -7.81 -14.84
N ILE A 126 -12.95 -7.29 -15.57
CA ILE A 126 -12.47 -5.91 -15.38
C ILE A 126 -13.63 -4.92 -15.57
N LYS A 127 -14.40 -5.06 -16.65
CA LYS A 127 -15.56 -4.18 -16.89
C LYS A 127 -16.62 -4.28 -15.79
N LYS A 128 -16.95 -5.50 -15.34
CA LYS A 128 -17.87 -5.72 -14.21
C LYS A 128 -17.39 -4.97 -12.96
N PHE A 129 -16.10 -5.11 -12.61
CA PHE A 129 -15.53 -4.44 -11.45
C PHE A 129 -15.56 -2.92 -11.59
N GLU A 130 -15.36 -2.36 -12.79
CA GLU A 130 -15.49 -0.92 -13.01
C GLU A 130 -16.92 -0.43 -12.72
N ASP A 131 -17.93 -1.16 -13.17
CA ASP A 131 -19.34 -0.84 -12.92
C ASP A 131 -19.68 -0.99 -11.42
N ASP A 132 -19.11 -2.03 -10.76
CA ASP A 132 -19.28 -2.28 -9.32
C ASP A 132 -18.62 -1.19 -8.48
N VAL A 133 -17.44 -0.73 -8.84
CA VAL A 133 -16.72 0.38 -8.19
C VAL A 133 -17.56 1.65 -8.20
N GLN A 134 -18.12 2.02 -9.38
CA GLN A 134 -18.90 3.24 -9.50
C GLN A 134 -20.20 3.17 -8.66
N ARG A 135 -20.92 2.03 -8.72
CA ARG A 135 -22.15 1.85 -7.92
C ARG A 135 -21.85 1.84 -6.42
N THR A 136 -20.75 1.21 -6.01
CA THR A 136 -20.37 1.15 -4.61
C THR A 136 -19.95 2.51 -4.08
N ALA A 137 -19.18 3.29 -4.85
CA ALA A 137 -18.80 4.65 -4.47
C ALA A 137 -20.04 5.54 -4.30
N ALA A 138 -20.99 5.49 -5.24
CA ALA A 138 -22.25 6.22 -5.14
C ALA A 138 -23.04 5.85 -3.88
N ALA A 139 -23.22 4.56 -3.61
CA ALA A 139 -23.94 4.09 -2.41
C ALA A 139 -23.26 4.50 -1.10
N ILE A 140 -21.93 4.51 -1.04
CA ILE A 140 -21.19 4.97 0.15
C ILE A 140 -21.42 6.47 0.37
N VAL A 141 -21.47 7.27 -0.68
CA VAL A 141 -21.74 8.70 -0.55
C VAL A 141 -23.22 8.96 -0.20
N ASP A 142 -24.18 8.14 -0.67
CA ASP A 142 -25.57 8.19 -0.20
C ASP A 142 -25.66 7.96 1.31
N ASP A 143 -24.95 6.93 1.81
CA ASP A 143 -24.88 6.62 3.24
C ASP A 143 -24.20 7.76 4.03
N LEU A 144 -23.15 8.38 3.49
CA LEU A 144 -22.48 9.53 4.11
C LEU A 144 -23.44 10.72 4.26
N LEU A 145 -24.18 11.04 3.20
CA LEU A 145 -25.18 12.12 3.21
C LEU A 145 -26.30 11.86 4.23
N ALA A 146 -26.69 10.61 4.41
CA ALA A 146 -27.69 10.22 5.40
C ALA A 146 -27.13 10.28 6.85
N THR A 147 -25.87 9.89 7.04
CA THR A 147 -25.21 9.86 8.37
C THR A 147 -24.86 11.26 8.87
N GLY A 148 -24.32 12.11 8.00
CA GLY A 148 -23.76 13.43 8.40
C GLY A 148 -22.30 13.33 8.86
N PRO A 149 -21.85 14.25 9.77
CA PRO A 149 -20.49 14.23 10.30
C PRO A 149 -20.13 12.87 10.91
N CYS A 150 -18.96 12.33 10.54
CA CYS A 150 -18.56 10.98 10.96
C CYS A 150 -17.03 10.77 10.83
N ASP A 151 -16.57 9.55 11.13
CA ASP A 151 -15.21 9.11 10.81
C ASP A 151 -15.16 8.72 9.33
N PHE A 152 -14.39 9.48 8.52
CA PHE A 152 -14.23 9.25 7.10
C PHE A 152 -13.58 7.89 6.78
N VAL A 153 -12.65 7.43 7.63
CA VAL A 153 -12.02 6.12 7.41
C VAL A 153 -13.06 5.02 7.51
N GLN A 154 -13.82 5.01 8.60
CA GLN A 154 -14.80 3.96 8.87
C GLN A 154 -15.99 4.00 7.89
N HIS A 155 -16.47 5.21 7.56
CA HIS A 155 -17.71 5.38 6.80
C HIS A 155 -17.50 5.49 5.28
N VAL A 156 -16.27 5.83 4.83
CA VAL A 156 -16.01 6.07 3.41
C VAL A 156 -14.79 5.27 2.93
N SER A 157 -13.58 5.62 3.35
CA SER A 157 -12.36 5.18 2.67
C SER A 157 -12.05 3.69 2.85
N ALA A 158 -12.41 3.07 3.98
CA ALA A 158 -12.24 1.63 4.19
C ALA A 158 -13.32 0.80 3.48
N ARG A 159 -14.51 1.36 3.25
CA ARG A 159 -15.65 0.59 2.73
C ARG A 159 -15.52 0.22 1.26
N LEU A 160 -15.03 1.15 0.43
CA LEU A 160 -14.94 0.93 -1.01
C LEU A 160 -13.99 -0.23 -1.34
N PRO A 161 -12.69 -0.17 -1.00
CA PRO A 161 -11.74 -1.22 -1.37
C PRO A 161 -12.09 -2.56 -0.73
N LEU A 162 -12.54 -2.56 0.54
CA LEU A 162 -12.98 -3.79 1.22
C LEU A 162 -14.13 -4.47 0.47
N LYS A 163 -15.17 -3.71 0.09
CA LYS A 163 -16.33 -4.26 -0.61
C LYS A 163 -15.93 -4.79 -1.98
N ILE A 164 -15.17 -4.00 -2.75
CA ILE A 164 -14.74 -4.40 -4.10
C ILE A 164 -13.88 -5.66 -4.07
N ILE A 165 -12.89 -5.75 -3.17
CA ILE A 165 -12.04 -6.93 -3.09
C ILE A 165 -12.82 -8.17 -2.63
N CYS A 166 -13.72 -8.02 -1.66
CA CYS A 166 -14.57 -9.13 -1.20
C CYS A 166 -15.52 -9.62 -2.30
N GLU A 167 -16.21 -8.73 -2.98
CA GLU A 167 -17.12 -9.08 -4.09
C GLU A 167 -16.36 -9.71 -5.26
N MET A 168 -15.18 -9.18 -5.59
CA MET A 168 -14.30 -9.74 -6.61
C MET A 168 -13.88 -11.19 -6.29
N MET A 169 -13.62 -11.47 -5.02
CA MET A 169 -13.25 -12.81 -4.53
C MET A 169 -14.44 -13.70 -4.25
N GLY A 170 -15.69 -13.24 -4.43
CA GLY A 170 -16.89 -14.03 -4.15
C GLY A 170 -17.17 -14.23 -2.65
N ILE A 171 -16.63 -13.34 -1.79
CA ILE A 171 -16.83 -13.35 -0.35
C ILE A 171 -18.20 -12.74 -0.01
N GLY A 172 -19.02 -13.46 0.75
CA GLY A 172 -20.30 -12.96 1.23
C GLY A 172 -20.15 -11.84 2.27
N GLN A 173 -21.13 -10.93 2.33
CA GLN A 173 -21.12 -9.77 3.24
C GLN A 173 -20.94 -10.14 4.72
N GLY A 174 -21.39 -11.32 5.14
CA GLY A 174 -21.22 -11.82 6.52
C GLY A 174 -19.76 -11.95 6.97
N HIS A 175 -18.81 -12.02 6.04
CA HIS A 175 -17.38 -12.15 6.32
C HIS A 175 -16.61 -10.80 6.27
N PHE A 176 -17.23 -9.72 5.80
CA PHE A 176 -16.53 -8.43 5.59
C PHE A 176 -15.87 -7.89 6.86
N ALA A 177 -16.57 -7.97 8.01
CA ALA A 177 -16.03 -7.53 9.28
C ALA A 177 -14.81 -8.36 9.74
N MET A 178 -14.82 -9.67 9.50
CA MET A 178 -13.69 -10.54 9.80
C MET A 178 -12.50 -10.23 8.87
N VAL A 179 -12.75 -10.06 7.58
CA VAL A 179 -11.72 -9.70 6.60
C VAL A 179 -11.07 -8.38 6.96
N LEU A 180 -11.86 -7.33 7.29
CA LEU A 180 -11.33 -6.03 7.69
C LEU A 180 -10.47 -6.12 8.96
N ARG A 181 -10.96 -6.80 9.99
CA ARG A 181 -10.21 -6.99 11.23
C ARG A 181 -8.89 -7.71 10.98
N ASN A 182 -8.91 -8.80 10.25
CA ASN A 182 -7.72 -9.61 9.99
C ASN A 182 -6.70 -8.88 9.12
N THR A 183 -7.13 -8.07 8.14
CA THR A 183 -6.22 -7.22 7.36
C THR A 183 -5.58 -6.13 8.21
N ASN A 184 -6.33 -5.48 9.11
CA ASN A 184 -5.78 -4.52 10.05
C ASN A 184 -4.72 -5.16 10.97
N THR A 185 -4.99 -6.34 11.52
CA THR A 185 -4.04 -7.08 12.37
C THR A 185 -2.76 -7.44 11.62
N ILE A 186 -2.85 -7.93 10.38
CA ILE A 186 -1.68 -8.31 9.56
C ILE A 186 -0.80 -7.10 9.23
N LEU A 187 -1.40 -5.93 9.01
CA LEU A 187 -0.68 -4.70 8.64
C LEU A 187 -0.47 -3.71 9.80
N ALA A 188 -0.81 -4.10 11.01
CA ALA A 188 -0.77 -3.22 12.19
C ALA A 188 0.59 -2.53 12.43
N GLY A 189 1.69 -3.15 12.00
CA GLY A 189 3.03 -2.56 12.09
C GLY A 189 3.56 -2.30 13.51
N GLY A 190 2.82 -2.72 14.53
CA GLY A 190 3.11 -2.43 15.93
C GLY A 190 2.16 -1.40 16.57
N ASP A 191 1.11 -0.99 15.84
CA ASP A 191 0.10 -0.07 16.38
C ASP A 191 -0.76 -0.77 17.45
N PRO A 192 -0.83 -0.23 18.69
CA PRO A 192 -1.51 -0.88 19.82
C PRO A 192 -3.04 -0.97 19.67
N GLU A 193 -3.63 -0.26 18.74
CA GLU A 193 -5.07 -0.39 18.44
C GLU A 193 -5.41 -1.71 17.76
N PHE A 194 -4.49 -2.24 16.94
CA PHE A 194 -4.75 -3.42 16.11
C PHE A 194 -3.96 -4.65 16.53
N LEU A 195 -2.92 -4.47 17.34
CA LEU A 195 -2.00 -5.55 17.72
C LEU A 195 -1.58 -5.40 19.19
N SER A 196 -1.46 -6.50 19.91
CA SER A 196 -0.99 -6.51 21.30
C SER A 196 0.44 -5.97 21.39
N GLU A 197 0.72 -5.21 22.46
CA GLU A 197 2.09 -4.80 22.80
C GLU A 197 2.93 -6.00 23.29
N ASN A 198 2.29 -7.07 23.73
CA ASN A 198 2.97 -8.33 24.04
C ASN A 198 3.28 -9.08 22.73
N MET A 199 4.56 -9.32 22.47
CA MET A 199 5.03 -9.85 21.21
C MET A 199 4.52 -11.27 20.91
N ASP A 200 4.46 -12.18 21.92
CA ASP A 200 3.97 -13.54 21.70
C ASP A 200 2.48 -13.55 21.35
N GLU A 201 1.71 -12.67 22.01
CA GLU A 201 0.30 -12.46 21.68
C GLU A 201 0.13 -11.85 20.29
N ALA A 202 0.95 -10.84 19.94
CA ALA A 202 0.94 -10.21 18.63
C ALA A 202 1.19 -11.21 17.50
N ILE A 203 2.19 -12.07 17.66
CA ILE A 203 2.47 -13.15 16.71
C ILE A 203 1.28 -14.10 16.61
N GLY A 204 0.70 -14.51 17.74
CA GLY A 204 -0.48 -15.34 17.79
C GLY A 204 -1.67 -14.72 17.07
N GLN A 205 -1.89 -13.41 17.23
CA GLN A 205 -2.95 -12.67 16.55
C GLN A 205 -2.73 -12.66 15.03
N ILE A 206 -1.50 -12.39 14.56
CA ILE A 206 -1.17 -12.39 13.11
C ILE A 206 -1.37 -13.78 12.50
N LEU A 207 -0.89 -14.84 13.18
CA LEU A 207 -1.05 -16.22 12.71
C LEU A 207 -2.53 -16.62 12.66
N THR A 208 -3.32 -16.25 13.66
CA THR A 208 -4.76 -16.50 13.71
C THR A 208 -5.46 -15.77 12.57
N ALA A 209 -5.16 -14.50 12.35
CA ALA A 209 -5.72 -13.73 11.25
C ALA A 209 -5.41 -14.35 9.88
N GLY A 210 -4.18 -14.84 9.67
CA GLY A 210 -3.81 -15.58 8.46
C GLY A 210 -4.58 -16.90 8.33
N ALA A 211 -4.71 -17.67 9.41
CA ALA A 211 -5.42 -18.94 9.41
C ALA A 211 -6.91 -18.77 9.10
N ASP A 212 -7.58 -17.77 9.68
CA ASP A 212 -8.97 -17.44 9.38
C ASP A 212 -9.18 -17.11 7.89
N MET A 213 -8.26 -16.33 7.32
CA MET A 213 -8.30 -15.97 5.91
C MET A 213 -8.08 -17.18 4.99
N ALA A 214 -7.14 -18.05 5.34
CA ALA A 214 -6.87 -19.28 4.59
C ALA A 214 -8.06 -20.26 4.67
N ALA A 215 -8.69 -20.40 5.84
CA ALA A 215 -9.88 -21.23 6.03
C ALA A 215 -11.04 -20.73 5.16
N LEU A 216 -11.30 -19.41 5.17
CA LEU A 216 -12.35 -18.79 4.36
C LEU A 216 -12.17 -19.08 2.86
N VAL A 217 -10.96 -18.83 2.31
CA VAL A 217 -10.76 -19.07 0.88
C VAL A 217 -10.82 -20.55 0.51
N THR A 218 -10.39 -21.45 1.42
CA THR A 218 -10.48 -22.90 1.22
C THR A 218 -11.93 -23.34 1.13
N GLU A 219 -12.80 -22.83 2.01
CA GLU A 219 -14.23 -23.11 2.01
C GLU A 219 -14.89 -22.61 0.70
N ILE A 220 -14.63 -21.35 0.33
CA ILE A 220 -15.18 -20.78 -0.91
C ILE A 220 -14.67 -21.55 -2.12
N ALA A 221 -13.38 -21.89 -2.21
CA ALA A 221 -12.84 -22.66 -3.33
C ALA A 221 -13.51 -24.05 -3.46
N ALA A 222 -13.74 -24.74 -2.34
CA ALA A 222 -14.44 -26.02 -2.33
C ALA A 222 -15.91 -25.89 -2.78
N GLU A 223 -16.56 -24.79 -2.45
CA GLU A 223 -17.90 -24.48 -2.95
C GLU A 223 -17.88 -24.21 -4.46
N ARG A 224 -16.93 -23.42 -4.95
CA ARG A 224 -16.79 -23.03 -6.36
C ARG A 224 -16.44 -24.23 -7.27
N GLN A 225 -15.75 -25.22 -6.75
CA GLN A 225 -15.55 -26.48 -7.49
C GLN A 225 -16.86 -27.23 -7.75
N ARG A 226 -17.86 -27.12 -6.85
CA ARG A 226 -19.17 -27.74 -7.01
C ARG A 226 -20.15 -26.86 -7.76
N VAL A 227 -20.13 -25.57 -7.49
CA VAL A 227 -21.03 -24.56 -8.06
C VAL A 227 -20.18 -23.34 -8.48
N PRO A 228 -19.66 -23.35 -9.72
CA PRO A 228 -18.88 -22.21 -10.23
C PRO A 228 -19.69 -20.90 -10.21
N ALA A 229 -19.04 -19.80 -9.89
CA ALA A 229 -19.62 -18.46 -9.91
C ALA A 229 -18.77 -17.51 -10.78
N ASP A 230 -19.30 -16.32 -11.05
CA ASP A 230 -18.58 -15.28 -11.81
C ASP A 230 -17.71 -14.44 -10.85
N ASP A 231 -16.72 -15.09 -10.23
CA ASP A 231 -15.77 -14.51 -9.27
C ASP A 231 -14.34 -14.98 -9.51
N LEU A 232 -13.39 -14.28 -8.88
CA LEU A 232 -11.96 -14.51 -9.09
C LEU A 232 -11.52 -15.86 -8.48
N ILE A 233 -12.11 -16.32 -7.38
CA ILE A 233 -11.77 -17.63 -6.81
C ILE A 233 -12.12 -18.74 -7.79
N THR A 234 -13.30 -18.70 -8.42
CA THR A 234 -13.66 -19.65 -9.49
C THR A 234 -12.66 -19.62 -10.62
N ALA A 235 -12.30 -18.42 -11.07
CA ALA A 235 -11.33 -18.24 -12.17
C ALA A 235 -9.94 -18.78 -11.80
N LEU A 236 -9.45 -18.52 -10.59
CA LEU A 236 -8.15 -18.97 -10.11
C LEU A 236 -8.10 -20.48 -9.84
N ALA A 237 -9.15 -21.03 -9.23
CA ALA A 237 -9.24 -22.47 -8.91
C ALA A 237 -9.36 -23.33 -10.19
N SER A 238 -9.91 -22.76 -11.26
CA SER A 238 -10.05 -23.43 -12.56
C SER A 238 -8.94 -23.06 -13.57
N ALA A 239 -8.12 -22.07 -13.25
CA ALA A 239 -7.07 -21.59 -14.16
C ALA A 239 -6.05 -22.71 -14.46
N ASN A 240 -5.92 -23.05 -15.71
CA ASN A 240 -4.87 -23.92 -16.20
C ASN A 240 -4.07 -23.17 -17.28
N VAL A 241 -2.80 -22.94 -17.00
CA VAL A 241 -1.89 -22.21 -17.88
C VAL A 241 -0.76 -23.14 -18.24
N ASP A 242 -0.77 -23.66 -19.46
CA ASP A 242 0.24 -24.58 -19.97
C ASP A 242 0.39 -25.86 -19.11
N GLY A 243 -0.73 -26.37 -18.55
CA GLY A 243 -0.75 -27.53 -17.65
C GLY A 243 -0.51 -27.18 -16.17
N GLU A 244 -0.24 -25.93 -15.84
CA GLU A 244 0.01 -25.46 -14.48
C GLU A 244 -1.23 -24.81 -13.85
N GLN A 245 -1.47 -25.15 -12.59
CA GLN A 245 -2.55 -24.62 -11.76
C GLN A 245 -1.98 -24.11 -10.42
N LEU A 246 -2.73 -23.28 -9.72
CA LEU A 246 -2.41 -22.94 -8.35
C LEU A 246 -2.67 -24.13 -7.43
N THR A 247 -1.73 -24.42 -6.55
CA THR A 247 -2.00 -25.31 -5.42
C THR A 247 -2.96 -24.66 -4.43
N PRO A 248 -3.66 -25.41 -3.56
CA PRO A 248 -4.47 -24.82 -2.50
C PRO A 248 -3.70 -23.84 -1.60
N ALA A 249 -2.44 -24.14 -1.29
CA ALA A 249 -1.58 -23.25 -0.50
C ALA A 249 -1.23 -21.95 -1.25
N GLU A 250 -0.92 -22.04 -2.55
CA GLU A 250 -0.67 -20.85 -3.38
C GLU A 250 -1.94 -19.99 -3.54
N LEU A 251 -3.11 -20.62 -3.65
CA LEU A 251 -4.38 -19.89 -3.68
C LEU A 251 -4.65 -19.16 -2.36
N ALA A 252 -4.43 -19.82 -1.22
CA ALA A 252 -4.62 -19.22 0.09
C ALA A 252 -3.65 -18.07 0.32
N SER A 253 -2.37 -18.26 0.04
CA SER A 253 -1.34 -17.23 0.16
C SER A 253 -1.64 -16.04 -0.76
N PHE A 254 -2.02 -16.28 -2.02
CA PHE A 254 -2.40 -15.23 -2.95
C PHE A 254 -3.65 -14.47 -2.50
N PHE A 255 -4.64 -15.17 -1.95
CA PHE A 255 -5.83 -14.56 -1.39
C PHE A 255 -5.49 -13.59 -0.25
N ILE A 256 -4.66 -14.03 0.72
CA ILE A 256 -4.20 -13.18 1.83
C ILE A 256 -3.50 -11.94 1.27
N LEU A 257 -2.52 -12.12 0.36
CA LEU A 257 -1.81 -11.01 -0.27
C LEU A 257 -2.78 -10.03 -0.96
N LEU A 258 -3.72 -10.53 -1.75
CA LEU A 258 -4.61 -9.69 -2.55
C LEU A 258 -5.53 -8.84 -1.67
N VAL A 259 -6.11 -9.44 -0.62
CA VAL A 259 -7.03 -8.74 0.28
C VAL A 259 -6.28 -7.72 1.13
N VAL A 260 -5.11 -8.08 1.66
CA VAL A 260 -4.27 -7.18 2.47
C VAL A 260 -3.77 -6.00 1.64
N ALA A 261 -3.20 -6.26 0.47
CA ALA A 261 -2.62 -5.22 -0.39
C ALA A 261 -3.69 -4.33 -1.04
N GLY A 262 -4.83 -4.89 -1.43
CA GLY A 262 -5.89 -4.15 -2.13
C GLY A 262 -6.72 -3.26 -1.22
N ASN A 263 -6.94 -3.65 0.03
CA ASN A 263 -7.77 -2.90 0.97
C ASN A 263 -7.01 -1.70 1.56
N GLU A 264 -5.89 -1.94 2.23
CA GLU A 264 -5.21 -0.93 3.05
C GLU A 264 -4.63 0.22 2.22
N THR A 265 -4.04 -0.07 1.08
CA THR A 265 -3.35 0.96 0.27
C THR A 265 -4.32 1.96 -0.36
N THR A 266 -5.47 1.47 -0.85
CA THR A 266 -6.53 2.35 -1.42
C THR A 266 -7.24 3.13 -0.31
N ARG A 267 -7.52 2.52 0.84
CA ARG A 267 -8.03 3.21 2.04
C ARG A 267 -7.12 4.36 2.44
N THR A 268 -5.82 4.11 2.52
CA THR A 268 -4.79 5.10 2.83
C THR A 268 -4.80 6.24 1.81
N ALA A 269 -4.81 5.94 0.51
CA ALA A 269 -4.83 6.96 -0.54
C ALA A 269 -6.08 7.86 -0.46
N LEU A 270 -7.26 7.27 -0.23
CA LEU A 270 -8.53 8.00 -0.11
C LEU A 270 -8.59 8.87 1.16
N SER A 271 -8.12 8.34 2.30
CA SER A 271 -8.10 9.08 3.57
C SER A 271 -7.19 10.31 3.47
N HIS A 272 -5.98 10.13 2.93
CA HIS A 272 -5.07 11.24 2.69
C HIS A 272 -5.58 12.21 1.62
N ALA A 273 -6.30 11.74 0.60
CA ALA A 273 -6.88 12.61 -0.41
C ALA A 273 -7.84 13.64 0.23
N LEU A 274 -8.67 13.23 1.19
CA LEU A 274 -9.52 14.16 1.92
C LEU A 274 -8.69 15.19 2.72
N VAL A 275 -7.65 14.76 3.43
CA VAL A 275 -6.75 15.66 4.16
C VAL A 275 -6.12 16.68 3.21
N LEU A 276 -5.49 16.20 2.13
CA LEU A 276 -4.81 17.05 1.15
C LEU A 276 -5.77 18.06 0.48
N LEU A 277 -6.96 17.63 0.09
CA LEU A 277 -7.94 18.51 -0.52
C LEU A 277 -8.61 19.45 0.49
N THR A 278 -8.51 19.19 1.80
CA THR A 278 -8.89 20.11 2.86
C THR A 278 -7.83 21.17 3.10
N GLU A 279 -6.56 20.76 3.15
CA GLU A 279 -5.40 21.64 3.38
C GLU A 279 -5.06 22.53 2.18
N HIS A 280 -5.42 22.07 0.97
CA HIS A 280 -5.15 22.75 -0.31
C HIS A 280 -6.45 23.08 -1.07
N PRO A 281 -7.25 24.07 -0.57
CA PRO A 281 -8.54 24.41 -1.18
C PRO A 281 -8.42 24.92 -2.63
N ASP A 282 -7.31 25.56 -2.98
CA ASP A 282 -7.00 25.99 -4.34
C ASP A 282 -6.85 24.77 -5.31
N GLN A 283 -6.22 23.69 -4.87
CA GLN A 283 -6.08 22.46 -5.64
C GLN A 283 -7.40 21.71 -5.77
N ARG A 284 -8.21 21.76 -4.72
CA ARG A 284 -9.57 21.22 -4.72
C ARG A 284 -10.46 21.95 -5.73
N GLU A 285 -10.52 23.29 -5.69
CA GLU A 285 -11.27 24.11 -6.63
C GLU A 285 -10.81 23.87 -8.05
N LEU A 286 -9.50 23.80 -8.28
CA LEU A 286 -8.90 23.50 -9.56
C LEU A 286 -9.35 22.13 -10.08
N LEU A 287 -9.35 21.10 -9.23
CA LEU A 287 -9.83 19.76 -9.61
C LEU A 287 -11.31 19.76 -9.95
N ILE A 288 -12.16 20.36 -9.10
CA ILE A 288 -13.62 20.38 -9.30
C ILE A 288 -14.00 21.17 -10.57
N SER A 289 -13.31 22.28 -10.85
CA SER A 289 -13.64 23.15 -12.00
C SER A 289 -13.51 22.46 -13.35
N ASP A 290 -12.72 21.39 -13.45
CA ASP A 290 -12.52 20.63 -14.69
C ASP A 290 -12.18 19.17 -14.35
N PHE A 291 -13.11 18.53 -13.63
CA PHE A 291 -12.89 17.22 -13.02
C PHE A 291 -12.45 16.15 -14.04
N GLU A 292 -13.16 16.05 -15.17
CA GLU A 292 -12.93 14.99 -16.16
C GLU A 292 -11.52 15.03 -16.75
N ASN A 293 -10.98 16.22 -16.99
CA ASN A 293 -9.65 16.37 -17.58
C ASN A 293 -8.52 16.31 -16.54
N ARG A 294 -8.80 16.57 -15.26
CA ARG A 294 -7.78 16.64 -14.21
C ARG A 294 -7.70 15.43 -13.30
N ILE A 295 -8.77 14.66 -13.17
CA ILE A 295 -8.84 13.58 -12.20
C ILE A 295 -7.72 12.54 -12.40
N SER A 296 -7.35 12.21 -13.61
CA SER A 296 -6.27 11.26 -13.89
C SER A 296 -4.93 11.75 -13.33
N GLY A 297 -4.58 13.02 -13.56
CA GLY A 297 -3.36 13.62 -13.00
C GLY A 297 -3.42 13.77 -11.48
N ALA A 298 -4.59 14.15 -10.94
CA ALA A 298 -4.80 14.26 -9.51
C ALA A 298 -4.62 12.93 -8.77
N VAL A 299 -5.08 11.82 -9.34
CA VAL A 299 -4.89 10.48 -8.77
C VAL A 299 -3.40 10.11 -8.72
N GLU A 300 -2.63 10.37 -9.80
CA GLU A 300 -1.18 10.12 -9.79
C GLU A 300 -0.48 11.01 -8.74
N GLU A 301 -0.89 12.27 -8.58
CA GLU A 301 -0.31 13.15 -7.59
C GLU A 301 -0.66 12.75 -6.15
N ILE A 302 -1.89 12.31 -5.90
CA ILE A 302 -2.28 11.72 -4.61
C ILE A 302 -1.38 10.52 -4.31
N VAL A 303 -1.24 9.59 -5.24
CA VAL A 303 -0.41 8.38 -5.03
C VAL A 303 1.07 8.75 -4.83
N ARG A 304 1.61 9.72 -5.57
CA ARG A 304 2.95 10.24 -5.36
C ARG A 304 3.12 10.81 -3.95
N TYR A 305 2.24 11.75 -3.61
CA TYR A 305 2.35 12.52 -2.36
C TYR A 305 2.08 11.66 -1.12
N VAL A 306 1.13 10.75 -1.20
CA VAL A 306 0.79 9.84 -0.09
C VAL A 306 1.81 8.73 0.04
N SER A 307 2.17 8.07 -1.08
CA SER A 307 2.98 6.85 -1.08
C SER A 307 2.48 5.85 -0.03
N PRO A 308 1.32 5.20 -0.25
CA PRO A 308 0.68 4.35 0.77
C PRO A 308 1.60 3.27 1.33
N VAL A 309 2.41 2.64 0.49
CA VAL A 309 3.54 1.78 0.89
C VAL A 309 4.79 2.65 0.97
N ILE A 310 5.40 2.70 2.16
CA ILE A 310 6.56 3.55 2.42
C ILE A 310 7.81 2.98 1.77
N TRP A 311 8.01 1.67 1.89
CA TRP A 311 9.17 0.97 1.35
C TRP A 311 8.86 -0.48 0.96
N MET A 312 9.76 -1.08 0.18
CA MET A 312 9.87 -2.52 -0.03
C MET A 312 11.33 -2.95 0.10
N ARG A 313 11.59 -4.15 0.64
CA ARG A 313 12.93 -4.70 0.79
C ARG A 313 13.35 -5.53 -0.43
N ARG A 314 14.66 -5.60 -0.64
CA ARG A 314 15.33 -6.59 -1.49
C ARG A 314 16.57 -7.14 -0.79
N SER A 315 17.00 -8.32 -1.22
CA SER A 315 18.26 -8.93 -0.78
C SER A 315 19.20 -9.07 -1.98
N VAL A 316 20.47 -8.73 -1.79
CA VAL A 316 21.49 -8.82 -2.84
C VAL A 316 21.89 -10.28 -3.05
N THR A 317 21.84 -10.76 -4.29
CA THR A 317 22.07 -12.16 -4.64
C THR A 317 23.53 -12.50 -4.93
N ARG A 318 24.34 -11.49 -5.25
CA ARG A 318 25.77 -11.60 -5.57
C ARG A 318 26.44 -10.26 -5.44
N ASP A 319 27.75 -10.25 -5.28
CA ASP A 319 28.53 -9.02 -5.30
C ASP A 319 28.25 -8.24 -6.61
N ALA A 320 27.93 -6.95 -6.47
CA ALA A 320 27.61 -6.10 -7.59
C ALA A 320 27.95 -4.62 -7.30
N VAL A 321 28.22 -3.88 -8.36
CA VAL A 321 28.33 -2.42 -8.29
C VAL A 321 27.11 -1.82 -8.98
N VAL A 322 26.30 -1.05 -8.24
CA VAL A 322 25.09 -0.41 -8.75
C VAL A 322 25.10 1.04 -8.34
N ASN A 323 24.91 1.95 -9.29
CA ASN A 323 25.01 3.41 -9.11
C ASN A 323 26.29 3.85 -8.38
N GLY A 324 27.42 3.22 -8.73
CA GLY A 324 28.73 3.51 -8.14
C GLY A 324 28.99 2.98 -6.74
N ARG A 325 28.02 2.27 -6.14
CA ARG A 325 28.15 1.62 -4.84
C ARG A 325 28.37 0.12 -4.99
N GLN A 326 29.30 -0.43 -4.21
CA GLN A 326 29.50 -1.85 -4.08
C GLN A 326 28.53 -2.42 -3.04
N TYR A 327 27.80 -3.48 -3.43
CA TYR A 327 27.00 -4.34 -2.58
C TYR A 327 27.61 -5.73 -2.54
N ARG A 328 27.45 -6.41 -1.41
CA ARG A 328 27.88 -7.79 -1.22
C ARG A 328 26.69 -8.74 -1.24
N GLU A 329 26.92 -9.98 -1.63
CA GLU A 329 25.93 -11.04 -1.49
C GLU A 329 25.40 -11.10 -0.04
N GLY A 330 24.07 -11.13 0.11
CA GLY A 330 23.40 -11.13 1.39
C GLY A 330 23.05 -9.76 1.96
N ASP A 331 23.61 -8.67 1.42
CA ASP A 331 23.20 -7.32 1.83
C ASP A 331 21.69 -7.13 1.63
N LYS A 332 21.09 -6.37 2.58
CA LYS A 332 19.69 -5.96 2.47
C LYS A 332 19.59 -4.51 2.02
N VAL A 333 18.63 -4.21 1.15
CA VAL A 333 18.30 -2.84 0.74
C VAL A 333 16.81 -2.60 0.92
N ALA A 334 16.45 -1.45 1.46
CA ALA A 334 15.07 -0.98 1.56
C ALA A 334 14.84 0.15 0.54
N LEU A 335 13.92 -0.04 -0.40
CA LEU A 335 13.56 0.89 -1.45
C LEU A 335 12.50 1.84 -0.91
N PHE A 336 12.88 3.02 -0.44
CA PHE A 336 11.95 3.98 0.16
C PHE A 336 11.17 4.77 -0.90
N TYR A 337 10.03 4.23 -1.34
CA TYR A 337 9.14 4.87 -2.32
C TYR A 337 8.68 6.25 -1.86
N TRP A 338 8.34 6.38 -0.57
CA TRP A 338 7.92 7.63 0.05
C TRP A 338 8.99 8.73 -0.08
N SER A 339 10.26 8.38 0.07
CA SER A 339 11.39 9.28 -0.14
C SER A 339 11.66 9.54 -1.62
N GLY A 340 11.69 8.49 -2.45
CA GLY A 340 11.92 8.61 -3.89
C GLY A 340 10.88 9.51 -4.58
N ASN A 341 9.62 9.47 -4.11
CA ASN A 341 8.53 10.33 -4.60
C ASN A 341 8.67 11.80 -4.17
N ARG A 342 9.69 12.14 -3.38
CA ARG A 342 10.03 13.48 -2.91
C ARG A 342 11.47 13.89 -3.24
N ASP A 343 12.08 13.16 -4.16
CA ASP A 343 13.46 13.45 -4.60
C ASP A 343 13.50 14.72 -5.44
N GLU A 344 14.20 15.72 -4.94
CA GLU A 344 14.37 17.04 -5.54
C GLU A 344 15.10 16.98 -6.90
N ALA A 345 15.84 15.89 -7.16
CA ALA A 345 16.46 15.65 -8.45
C ALA A 345 15.47 15.27 -9.56
N VAL A 346 14.24 14.85 -9.18
CA VAL A 346 13.21 14.36 -10.11
C VAL A 346 11.97 15.25 -10.09
N PHE A 347 11.57 15.72 -8.90
CA PHE A 347 10.34 16.50 -8.71
C PHE A 347 10.67 17.93 -8.30
N ALA A 348 10.29 18.90 -9.13
CA ALA A 348 10.30 20.29 -8.72
C ALA A 348 9.30 20.52 -7.59
N ASP A 349 9.71 21.24 -6.53
CA ASP A 349 8.90 21.48 -5.34
C ASP A 349 8.20 20.21 -4.83
N PRO A 350 8.95 19.17 -4.43
CA PRO A 350 8.39 17.83 -4.18
C PRO A 350 7.40 17.80 -3.01
N LEU A 351 7.45 18.77 -2.10
CA LEU A 351 6.53 18.91 -0.98
C LEU A 351 5.26 19.71 -1.32
N ARG A 352 5.19 20.30 -2.52
CA ARG A 352 3.97 20.92 -3.01
C ARG A 352 3.03 19.86 -3.56
N PHE A 353 1.80 19.83 -3.05
CA PHE A 353 0.71 19.07 -3.64
C PHE A 353 0.16 19.85 -4.84
N ASP A 354 0.17 19.23 -6.02
CA ASP A 354 -0.21 19.88 -7.29
C ASP A 354 -0.94 18.89 -8.20
N VAL A 355 -2.26 19.00 -8.27
CA VAL A 355 -3.12 18.10 -9.07
C VAL A 355 -2.87 18.20 -10.59
N THR A 356 -2.06 19.16 -11.02
CA THR A 356 -1.66 19.34 -12.42
C THR A 356 -0.23 18.92 -12.71
N ARG A 357 0.47 18.35 -11.73
CA ARG A 357 1.87 17.97 -11.88
C ARG A 357 2.11 17.10 -13.12
N SER A 358 2.98 17.59 -13.99
CA SER A 358 3.41 16.89 -15.20
C SER A 358 4.83 17.31 -15.59
N PRO A 359 5.77 16.39 -15.84
CA PRO A 359 5.63 14.95 -15.67
C PRO A 359 5.54 14.53 -14.20
N ASN A 360 4.97 13.34 -13.94
CA ASN A 360 4.85 12.77 -12.60
C ASN A 360 5.36 11.31 -12.57
N PRO A 361 6.68 11.08 -12.70
CA PRO A 361 7.26 9.74 -12.78
C PRO A 361 7.39 9.08 -11.40
N HIS A 362 6.32 9.06 -10.62
CA HIS A 362 6.36 8.54 -9.27
C HIS A 362 6.51 7.01 -9.19
N VAL A 363 7.03 6.53 -8.08
CA VAL A 363 7.20 5.11 -7.75
C VAL A 363 6.20 4.61 -6.71
N GLY A 364 5.05 5.27 -6.54
CA GLY A 364 4.03 4.91 -5.56
C GLY A 364 3.34 3.57 -5.83
N PHE A 365 3.40 3.06 -7.07
CA PHE A 365 3.01 1.70 -7.44
C PHE A 365 4.19 0.73 -7.57
N GLY A 366 5.32 1.06 -6.97
CA GLY A 366 6.60 0.40 -7.16
C GLY A 366 7.39 1.01 -8.33
N GLY A 367 8.69 0.74 -8.38
CA GLY A 367 9.51 1.06 -9.54
C GLY A 367 9.15 0.20 -10.76
N THR A 368 9.63 0.57 -11.93
CA THR A 368 9.47 -0.26 -13.12
C THR A 368 10.23 -1.58 -12.95
N GLY A 369 9.54 -2.71 -13.13
CA GLY A 369 10.13 -4.04 -12.94
C GLY A 369 9.06 -5.11 -12.76
N PRO A 370 9.46 -6.37 -12.50
CA PRO A 370 8.52 -7.49 -12.41
C PRO A 370 7.49 -7.32 -11.29
N HIS A 371 7.84 -6.63 -10.21
CA HIS A 371 6.97 -6.37 -9.05
C HIS A 371 6.17 -5.07 -9.13
N PHE A 372 6.04 -4.44 -10.30
CA PHE A 372 5.09 -3.33 -10.47
C PHE A 372 3.69 -3.74 -10.02
N CYS A 373 2.99 -2.86 -9.29
CA CYS A 373 1.71 -3.16 -8.66
C CYS A 373 0.70 -3.79 -9.63
N LEU A 374 0.21 -5.00 -9.30
CA LEU A 374 -0.77 -5.72 -10.11
C LEU A 374 -2.12 -4.99 -10.11
N GLY A 375 -2.51 -4.40 -8.96
CA GLY A 375 -3.77 -3.70 -8.75
C GLY A 375 -3.76 -2.22 -9.17
N ALA A 376 -2.70 -1.70 -9.79
CA ALA A 376 -2.56 -0.27 -10.06
C ALA A 376 -3.72 0.33 -10.88
N HIS A 377 -4.29 -0.44 -11.82
CA HIS A 377 -5.44 0.01 -12.61
C HIS A 377 -6.72 0.09 -11.74
N LEU A 378 -6.98 -0.93 -10.93
CA LEU A 378 -8.15 -0.97 -10.05
C LEU A 378 -8.08 0.15 -8.99
N ALA A 379 -6.93 0.34 -8.35
CA ALA A 379 -6.73 1.41 -7.37
C ALA A 379 -7.01 2.80 -7.96
N ARG A 380 -6.52 3.08 -9.18
CA ARG A 380 -6.84 4.33 -9.89
C ARG A 380 -8.34 4.50 -10.13
N ARG A 381 -9.03 3.44 -10.51
CA ARG A 381 -10.49 3.46 -10.72
C ARG A 381 -11.25 3.70 -9.43
N GLU A 382 -10.87 3.05 -8.34
CA GLU A 382 -11.49 3.23 -7.02
C GLU A 382 -11.32 4.66 -6.51
N ILE A 383 -10.09 5.20 -6.57
CA ILE A 383 -9.81 6.57 -6.16
C ILE A 383 -10.60 7.56 -7.04
N THR A 384 -10.60 7.36 -8.36
CA THR A 384 -11.35 8.22 -9.30
C THR A 384 -12.83 8.21 -8.99
N ALA A 385 -13.45 7.03 -8.85
CA ALA A 385 -14.89 6.90 -8.62
C ALA A 385 -15.31 7.52 -7.28
N MET A 386 -14.54 7.27 -6.22
CA MET A 386 -14.83 7.84 -4.90
C MET A 386 -14.68 9.36 -4.91
N LEU A 387 -13.61 9.90 -5.48
CA LEU A 387 -13.43 11.35 -5.56
C LEU A 387 -14.49 12.02 -6.44
N ARG A 388 -14.94 11.37 -7.51
CA ARG A 388 -16.06 11.86 -8.33
C ARG A 388 -17.32 12.04 -7.49
N GLU A 389 -17.74 10.98 -6.80
CA GLU A 389 -18.95 11.00 -5.99
C GLU A 389 -18.85 12.01 -4.84
N LEU A 390 -17.71 12.04 -4.16
CA LEU A 390 -17.50 12.96 -3.04
C LEU A 390 -17.47 14.42 -3.50
N LEU A 391 -16.61 14.77 -4.45
CA LEU A 391 -16.35 16.16 -4.80
C LEU A 391 -17.47 16.80 -5.61
N LEU A 392 -18.18 16.00 -6.44
CA LEU A 392 -19.28 16.54 -7.25
C LEU A 392 -20.62 16.57 -6.52
N ARG A 393 -20.83 15.69 -5.52
CA ARG A 393 -22.10 15.62 -4.76
C ARG A 393 -22.00 16.24 -3.37
N VAL A 394 -20.81 16.23 -2.79
CA VAL A 394 -20.54 16.77 -1.44
C VAL A 394 -19.33 17.71 -1.51
N PRO A 395 -19.39 18.79 -2.30
CA PRO A 395 -18.24 19.65 -2.58
C PRO A 395 -17.66 20.35 -1.34
N THR A 396 -18.35 20.35 -0.21
CA THR A 396 -17.90 20.95 1.05
C THR A 396 -17.32 19.94 2.04
N VAL A 397 -17.26 18.63 1.69
CA VAL A 397 -16.69 17.62 2.59
C VAL A 397 -15.25 17.95 2.93
N ARG A 398 -14.91 17.93 4.23
CA ARG A 398 -13.59 18.31 4.74
C ARG A 398 -13.24 17.52 6.01
N ALA A 399 -11.97 17.32 6.23
CA ALA A 399 -11.46 16.88 7.53
C ALA A 399 -11.60 18.01 8.56
N THR A 400 -11.97 17.67 9.80
CA THR A 400 -12.21 18.64 10.86
C THR A 400 -11.18 18.60 11.98
N ALA A 401 -10.28 17.61 11.93
CA ALA A 401 -9.19 17.47 12.89
C ALA A 401 -7.99 16.82 12.19
N GLU A 402 -6.84 16.88 12.86
CA GLU A 402 -5.66 16.11 12.45
C GLU A 402 -5.99 14.61 12.39
N PRO A 403 -5.49 13.89 11.39
CA PRO A 403 -5.71 12.45 11.26
C PRO A 403 -5.01 11.68 12.38
N ASP A 404 -5.68 10.68 12.94
CA ASP A 404 -5.01 9.67 13.77
C ASP A 404 -4.26 8.69 12.88
N ARG A 405 -2.93 8.73 12.93
CA ARG A 405 -2.05 8.01 12.02
C ARG A 405 -1.72 6.62 12.55
N LEU A 406 -1.63 5.66 11.64
CA LEU A 406 -1.12 4.34 11.95
C LEU A 406 0.36 4.42 12.33
N LEU A 407 0.75 3.85 13.47
CA LEU A 407 2.15 3.70 13.86
C LEU A 407 2.78 2.54 13.07
N SER A 408 3.29 2.85 11.89
CA SER A 408 3.89 1.86 11.01
C SER A 408 5.03 2.47 10.21
N SER A 409 6.14 1.72 10.10
CA SER A 409 7.24 2.05 9.20
C SER A 409 6.93 1.67 7.74
N PHE A 410 5.94 0.77 7.54
CA PHE A 410 5.67 0.15 6.24
C PHE A 410 4.49 0.78 5.48
N ILE A 411 3.40 1.10 6.19
CA ILE A 411 2.20 1.72 5.64
C ILE A 411 2.02 3.14 6.18
N ASN A 412 1.81 4.10 5.29
CA ASN A 412 1.51 5.49 5.65
C ASN A 412 0.00 5.66 5.95
N GLY A 413 -0.53 4.83 6.87
CA GLY A 413 -1.95 4.70 7.14
C GLY A 413 -2.56 5.84 7.97
N ILE A 414 -3.88 6.01 7.85
CA ILE A 414 -4.73 6.80 8.74
C ILE A 414 -5.78 5.87 9.34
N LYS A 415 -5.87 5.83 10.68
CA LYS A 415 -6.83 5.00 11.42
C LYS A 415 -8.18 5.67 11.54
N HIS A 416 -8.18 6.95 11.92
CA HIS A 416 -9.36 7.76 12.12
C HIS A 416 -9.19 9.14 11.51
N LEU A 417 -10.28 9.66 10.91
CA LEU A 417 -10.31 10.96 10.27
C LEU A 417 -11.72 11.59 10.43
N PRO A 418 -11.96 12.41 11.44
CA PRO A 418 -13.23 13.12 11.57
C PRO A 418 -13.50 14.00 10.34
N CYS A 419 -14.69 13.92 9.81
CA CYS A 419 -15.11 14.72 8.67
C CYS A 419 -16.51 15.32 8.85
N GLU A 420 -16.73 16.44 8.17
CA GLU A 420 -18.03 17.10 8.07
C GLU A 420 -18.24 17.66 6.66
N PHE A 421 -19.46 18.08 6.40
CA PHE A 421 -19.86 18.78 5.18
C PHE A 421 -21.10 19.61 5.45
N ASP A 422 -21.31 20.65 4.64
CA ASP A 422 -22.48 21.48 4.73
C ASP A 422 -23.66 20.75 4.08
N ARG A 423 -24.78 20.65 4.81
CA ARG A 423 -26.02 20.10 4.24
C ARG A 423 -26.62 21.13 3.28
N ALA A 424 -26.99 20.70 2.08
CA ALA A 424 -27.65 21.53 1.09
C ALA A 424 -29.05 21.96 1.56
#